data_497db698c42d666a1ff939c7b5b35a7a
#
_entry.id   497db698c42d666a1ff939c7b5b35a7a
#
_cell.length_a   1.000
_cell.length_b   1.000
_cell.length_c   1.000
_cell.angle_alpha   90.00
_cell.angle_beta   90.00
_cell.angle_gamma   90.00
#
_symmetry.space_group_name_H-M   'P 1'
#
loop_
_entity.id
_entity.type
_entity.pdbx_description
1 polymer ?
#
loop_
_entity_poly.entity_id
_entity_poly.type
_entity_poly.pdbx_seq_one_letter_code
_entity_poly.pdbx_strand_id
1 'polypeptide(L)'
;MANLTSPVRCLIPALNLIPSGTPPDLYASSLAHFTSIPWTAALLRQPDIVPLILQCRNPGSPQHDQFFASTLASDRALPHMLSFFTRTDANVSDPATLVTKASTLYQLGAGLTGGPSILHGGMTMAMVDEAMGSLIEINSALGKDGAAFGSMSVTGALDIRFLRPIPTGTAVVATAWMEGVEGRKTRVRCEIRDEHGEELARCSSTWVATKAKF
;
A
#
# COMPACT_ATOMS: atom_id res chain seq x y z
N MET A 1 -20.16 12.04 22.70
CA MET A 1 -19.10 12.25 21.69
C MET A 1 -18.90 10.94 20.97
N ALA A 2 -19.23 10.88 19.68
CA ALA A 2 -19.12 9.66 18.89
C ALA A 2 -17.63 9.27 18.78
N ASN A 3 -17.31 8.02 19.13
CA ASN A 3 -15.98 7.45 18.90
C ASN A 3 -15.75 7.36 17.38
N LEU A 4 -15.11 8.36 16.83
CA LEU A 4 -14.66 8.40 15.43
C LEU A 4 -13.34 7.60 15.29
N THR A 5 -13.36 6.33 15.65
CA THR A 5 -12.39 5.40 15.10
C THR A 5 -12.88 5.12 13.69
N SER A 6 -12.27 5.74 12.67
CA SER A 6 -12.52 5.33 11.28
C SER A 6 -12.23 3.82 11.22
N PRO A 7 -13.20 2.98 10.88
CA PRO A 7 -12.96 1.55 10.80
C PRO A 7 -11.89 1.31 9.74
N VAL A 8 -10.92 0.45 10.07
CA VAL A 8 -9.91 0.03 9.09
C VAL A 8 -10.63 -0.50 7.86
N ARG A 9 -10.29 0.05 6.69
CA ARG A 9 -10.98 -0.22 5.41
C ARG A 9 -10.18 -1.12 4.47
N CYS A 10 -9.11 -1.75 4.94
CA CYS A 10 -8.41 -2.76 4.17
C CYS A 10 -9.36 -3.89 3.78
N LEU A 11 -9.42 -4.18 2.48
CA LEU A 11 -10.21 -5.28 1.93
C LEU A 11 -9.30 -6.48 1.71
N ILE A 12 -9.47 -7.52 2.52
CA ILE A 12 -8.67 -8.76 2.45
C ILE A 12 -9.61 -9.96 2.33
N PRO A 13 -10.14 -10.27 1.13
CA PRO A 13 -11.16 -11.30 0.95
C PRO A 13 -10.74 -12.69 1.44
N ALA A 14 -9.47 -13.06 1.25
CA ALA A 14 -8.93 -14.34 1.70
C ALA A 14 -8.97 -14.55 3.23
N LEU A 15 -9.16 -13.45 3.99
CA LEU A 15 -9.27 -13.47 5.46
C LEU A 15 -10.67 -13.04 5.93
N ASN A 16 -11.66 -12.98 5.04
CA ASN A 16 -13.03 -12.50 5.32
C ASN A 16 -13.09 -11.06 5.91
N LEU A 17 -12.07 -10.24 5.65
CA LEU A 17 -12.08 -8.83 6.00
C LEU A 17 -12.65 -8.04 4.84
N ILE A 18 -13.97 -7.80 4.87
CA ILE A 18 -14.74 -7.10 3.84
C ILE A 18 -15.45 -5.90 4.49
N PRO A 19 -14.84 -4.70 4.46
CA PRO A 19 -15.46 -3.51 5.02
C PRO A 19 -16.80 -3.18 4.37
N SER A 20 -17.76 -2.70 5.17
CA SER A 20 -19.06 -2.27 4.65
C SER A 20 -18.89 -1.11 3.67
N GLY A 21 -19.71 -1.11 2.60
CA GLY A 21 -19.64 -0.08 1.55
C GLY A 21 -18.47 -0.23 0.58
N THR A 22 -17.73 -1.35 0.62
CA THR A 22 -16.74 -1.69 -0.40
C THR A 22 -17.44 -1.91 -1.75
N PRO A 23 -16.99 -1.25 -2.85
CA PRO A 23 -17.50 -1.51 -4.19
C PRO A 23 -17.27 -2.98 -4.58
N PRO A 24 -18.28 -3.67 -5.16
CA PRO A 24 -18.20 -5.10 -5.43
C PRO A 24 -17.06 -5.50 -6.36
N ASP A 25 -16.71 -4.65 -7.34
CA ASP A 25 -15.71 -4.95 -8.37
C ASP A 25 -14.31 -4.45 -8.03
N LEU A 26 -14.14 -3.71 -6.94
CA LEU A 26 -12.87 -3.04 -6.60
C LEU A 26 -11.69 -4.00 -6.53
N TYR A 27 -11.86 -5.11 -5.83
CA TYR A 27 -10.83 -6.15 -5.69
C TYR A 27 -10.68 -6.96 -6.97
N ALA A 28 -11.80 -7.45 -7.52
CA ALA A 28 -11.79 -8.32 -8.68
C ALA A 28 -11.17 -7.64 -9.92
N SER A 29 -11.51 -6.38 -10.17
CA SER A 29 -10.95 -5.58 -11.26
C SER A 29 -9.44 -5.42 -11.15
N SER A 30 -8.92 -5.01 -9.98
CA SER A 30 -7.48 -4.84 -9.77
C SER A 30 -6.72 -6.18 -9.85
N LEU A 31 -7.27 -7.24 -9.26
CA LEU A 31 -6.68 -8.58 -9.32
C LEU A 31 -6.64 -9.10 -10.76
N ALA A 32 -7.73 -8.98 -11.52
CA ALA A 32 -7.81 -9.39 -12.91
C ALA A 32 -6.78 -8.64 -13.78
N HIS A 33 -6.65 -7.33 -13.58
CA HIS A 33 -5.65 -6.53 -14.29
C HIS A 33 -4.23 -7.06 -14.05
N PHE A 34 -3.78 -7.16 -12.80
CA PHE A 34 -2.42 -7.59 -12.50
C PHE A 34 -2.17 -9.08 -12.76
N THR A 35 -3.19 -9.92 -12.78
CA THR A 35 -3.03 -11.32 -13.22
C THR A 35 -3.00 -11.48 -14.74
N SER A 36 -3.38 -10.47 -15.51
CA SER A 36 -3.22 -10.46 -16.97
C SER A 36 -1.81 -10.10 -17.44
N ILE A 37 -1.00 -9.49 -16.59
CA ILE A 37 0.39 -9.13 -16.88
C ILE A 37 1.31 -10.25 -16.40
N PRO A 38 2.12 -10.89 -17.26
CA PRO A 38 2.85 -12.12 -16.91
C PRO A 38 3.72 -12.03 -15.66
N TRP A 39 4.50 -10.96 -15.50
CA TRP A 39 5.44 -10.82 -14.38
C TRP A 39 4.73 -10.51 -13.04
N THR A 40 3.68 -9.68 -13.04
CA THR A 40 2.88 -9.42 -11.83
C THR A 40 2.04 -10.63 -11.44
N ALA A 41 1.53 -11.37 -12.44
CA ALA A 41 0.86 -12.65 -12.21
C ALA A 41 1.79 -13.67 -11.54
N ALA A 42 3.07 -13.71 -11.92
CA ALA A 42 4.06 -14.59 -11.29
C ALA A 42 4.27 -14.24 -9.81
N LEU A 43 4.27 -12.97 -9.45
CA LEU A 43 4.33 -12.52 -8.05
C LEU A 43 3.09 -12.96 -7.26
N LEU A 44 1.89 -12.75 -7.84
CA LEU A 44 0.62 -13.02 -7.17
C LEU A 44 0.30 -14.52 -7.03
N ARG A 45 0.91 -15.38 -7.85
CA ARG A 45 0.75 -16.83 -7.80
C ARG A 45 1.72 -17.55 -6.86
N GLN A 46 2.65 -16.83 -6.23
CA GLN A 46 3.55 -17.44 -5.24
C GLN A 46 2.72 -18.02 -4.08
N PRO A 47 3.19 -19.12 -3.45
CA PRO A 47 2.52 -19.70 -2.29
C PRO A 47 2.29 -18.67 -1.19
N ASP A 48 1.16 -18.78 -0.53
CA ASP A 48 0.78 -17.98 0.64
C ASP A 48 0.68 -16.47 0.42
N ILE A 49 0.67 -16.01 -0.83
CA ILE A 49 0.41 -14.61 -1.16
C ILE A 49 -1.06 -14.29 -0.90
N VAL A 50 -1.29 -13.22 -0.15
CA VAL A 50 -2.61 -12.66 0.15
C VAL A 50 -2.74 -11.31 -0.51
N PRO A 51 -3.46 -11.19 -1.66
CA PRO A 51 -3.78 -9.92 -2.27
C PRO A 51 -4.83 -9.16 -1.47
N LEU A 52 -4.73 -7.83 -1.48
CA LEU A 52 -5.63 -6.94 -0.76
C LEU A 52 -5.74 -5.56 -1.43
N ILE A 53 -6.80 -4.83 -1.09
CA ILE A 53 -6.93 -3.41 -1.39
C ILE A 53 -6.71 -2.62 -0.11
N LEU A 54 -5.81 -1.65 -0.16
CA LEU A 54 -5.56 -0.73 0.95
C LEU A 54 -6.77 0.20 1.17
N GLN A 55 -6.89 0.72 2.38
CA GLN A 55 -7.99 1.62 2.72
C GLN A 55 -8.01 2.89 1.87
N CYS A 56 -6.86 3.41 1.46
CA CYS A 56 -6.77 4.57 0.58
C CYS A 56 -7.44 4.38 -0.78
N ARG A 57 -7.62 3.14 -1.24
CA ARG A 57 -8.31 2.78 -2.49
C ARG A 57 -9.74 2.30 -2.25
N ASN A 58 -10.11 1.97 -1.03
CA ASN A 58 -11.46 1.52 -0.69
C ASN A 58 -12.29 2.74 -0.26
N PRO A 59 -13.29 3.19 -1.05
CA PRO A 59 -14.03 4.40 -0.78
C PRO A 59 -14.58 4.46 0.64
N GLY A 60 -14.43 5.61 1.27
CA GLY A 60 -14.89 5.90 2.62
C GLY A 60 -15.72 7.17 2.67
N SER A 61 -15.55 7.95 3.74
CA SER A 61 -16.12 9.28 3.83
C SER A 61 -15.59 10.18 2.69
N PRO A 62 -16.41 11.06 2.08
CA PRO A 62 -15.96 12.05 1.10
C PRO A 62 -14.87 13.01 1.61
N GLN A 63 -14.58 12.99 2.90
CA GLN A 63 -13.55 13.83 3.54
C GLN A 63 -12.24 13.07 3.82
N HIS A 64 -12.20 11.74 3.60
CA HIS A 64 -11.05 10.88 3.89
C HIS A 64 -10.61 10.14 2.64
N ASP A 65 -9.32 9.86 2.54
CA ASP A 65 -8.69 9.02 1.52
C ASP A 65 -9.00 9.43 0.06
N GLN A 66 -9.22 10.74 -0.18
CA GLN A 66 -9.62 11.23 -1.49
C GLN A 66 -8.50 11.17 -2.52
N PHE A 67 -7.23 11.25 -2.08
CA PHE A 67 -6.10 11.33 -2.99
C PHE A 67 -5.97 10.07 -3.85
N PHE A 68 -5.85 8.90 -3.24
CA PHE A 68 -5.75 7.63 -3.97
C PHE A 68 -7.11 7.09 -4.39
N ALA A 69 -8.17 7.28 -3.61
CA ALA A 69 -9.48 6.72 -3.92
C ALA A 69 -10.23 7.44 -5.04
N SER A 70 -9.95 8.73 -5.25
CA SER A 70 -10.68 9.59 -6.19
C SER A 70 -9.73 10.31 -7.15
N THR A 71 -8.86 11.18 -6.65
CA THR A 71 -8.00 12.04 -7.50
C THR A 71 -7.08 11.22 -8.40
N LEU A 72 -6.46 10.18 -7.87
CA LEU A 72 -5.57 9.30 -8.63
C LEU A 72 -6.28 8.07 -9.24
N ALA A 73 -7.52 7.80 -8.91
CA ALA A 73 -8.25 6.63 -9.40
C ALA A 73 -8.83 6.85 -10.79
N SER A 74 -7.98 7.12 -11.78
CA SER A 74 -8.41 7.34 -13.17
C SER A 74 -7.45 6.64 -14.13
N ASP A 75 -7.90 6.40 -15.36
CA ASP A 75 -7.10 5.79 -16.44
C ASP A 75 -5.83 6.59 -16.76
N ARG A 76 -5.88 7.89 -16.52
CA ARG A 76 -4.74 8.78 -16.75
C ARG A 76 -3.74 8.79 -15.59
N ALA A 77 -4.14 8.34 -14.39
CA ALA A 77 -3.29 8.35 -13.19
C ALA A 77 -2.94 6.94 -12.73
N LEU A 78 -3.64 6.39 -11.74
CA LEU A 78 -3.46 5.04 -11.22
C LEU A 78 -4.74 4.22 -11.44
N PRO A 79 -5.01 3.69 -12.64
CA PRO A 79 -6.22 2.91 -12.90
C PRO A 79 -6.34 1.69 -11.99
N HIS A 80 -5.22 1.02 -11.72
CA HIS A 80 -5.17 -0.15 -10.86
C HIS A 80 -4.06 -0.04 -9.82
N MET A 81 -4.38 -0.49 -8.61
CA MET A 81 -3.46 -0.61 -7.48
C MET A 81 -3.88 -1.82 -6.66
N LEU A 82 -2.92 -2.69 -6.33
CA LEU A 82 -3.16 -3.92 -5.57
C LEU A 82 -1.99 -4.18 -4.66
N SER A 83 -2.24 -4.37 -3.38
CA SER A 83 -1.20 -4.75 -2.42
C SER A 83 -1.25 -6.24 -2.12
N PHE A 84 -0.16 -6.78 -1.61
CA PHE A 84 -0.11 -8.16 -1.16
C PHE A 84 0.99 -8.37 -0.10
N PHE A 85 0.80 -9.39 0.72
CA PHE A 85 1.81 -9.85 1.67
C PHE A 85 1.87 -11.38 1.68
N THR A 86 2.93 -11.95 2.24
CA THR A 86 3.03 -13.40 2.45
C THR A 86 2.39 -13.77 3.77
N ARG A 87 1.39 -14.63 3.73
CA ARG A 87 0.72 -15.18 4.91
C ARG A 87 1.60 -16.25 5.58
N THR A 88 1.60 -16.24 6.90
CA THR A 88 1.96 -17.38 7.74
C THR A 88 0.86 -17.56 8.78
N ASP A 89 0.71 -18.74 9.36
CA ASP A 89 -0.27 -18.93 10.43
C ASP A 89 0.00 -17.97 11.59
N ALA A 90 1.26 -17.77 11.95
CA ALA A 90 1.65 -16.85 13.00
C ALA A 90 1.28 -15.39 12.70
N ASN A 91 1.60 -14.87 11.49
CA ASN A 91 1.33 -13.47 11.19
C ASN A 91 -0.15 -13.15 10.91
N VAL A 92 -1.02 -14.15 10.87
CA VAL A 92 -2.48 -13.94 10.78
C VAL A 92 -3.16 -14.16 12.13
N SER A 93 -2.79 -15.20 12.89
CA SER A 93 -3.51 -15.60 14.11
C SER A 93 -2.90 -15.06 15.40
N ASP A 94 -1.59 -14.78 15.44
CA ASP A 94 -0.91 -14.28 16.64
C ASP A 94 -0.81 -12.74 16.60
N PRO A 95 -1.43 -12.00 17.54
CA PRO A 95 -1.34 -10.55 17.62
C PRO A 95 0.08 -10.01 17.81
N ALA A 96 1.00 -10.79 18.39
CA ALA A 96 2.38 -10.38 18.61
C ALA A 96 3.27 -10.53 17.35
N THR A 97 2.86 -11.38 16.39
CA THR A 97 3.65 -11.64 15.18
C THR A 97 3.22 -10.72 14.04
N LEU A 98 4.10 -9.80 13.66
CA LEU A 98 3.81 -8.76 12.66
C LEU A 98 3.99 -9.27 11.22
N VAL A 99 3.24 -8.67 10.30
CA VAL A 99 3.57 -8.64 8.88
C VAL A 99 4.67 -7.62 8.68
N THR A 100 5.88 -8.08 8.35
CA THR A 100 7.08 -7.23 8.24
C THR A 100 7.47 -6.88 6.82
N LYS A 101 6.79 -7.46 5.82
CA LYS A 101 7.00 -7.20 4.40
C LYS A 101 5.67 -7.18 3.67
N ALA A 102 5.46 -6.15 2.85
CA ALA A 102 4.31 -6.05 1.94
C ALA A 102 4.76 -5.42 0.62
N SER A 103 4.03 -5.70 -0.44
CA SER A 103 4.29 -5.12 -1.76
C SER A 103 3.02 -4.52 -2.33
N THR A 104 3.16 -3.45 -3.11
CA THR A 104 2.05 -2.79 -3.80
C THR A 104 2.38 -2.67 -5.29
N LEU A 105 1.50 -3.19 -6.12
CA LEU A 105 1.53 -3.05 -7.57
C LEU A 105 0.79 -1.78 -7.98
N TYR A 106 1.40 -0.99 -8.86
CA TYR A 106 0.83 0.22 -9.42
C TYR A 106 0.82 0.11 -10.95
N GLN A 107 -0.33 0.34 -11.58
CA GLN A 107 -0.41 0.60 -13.01
C GLN A 107 -0.30 2.11 -13.22
N LEU A 108 0.72 2.55 -13.96
CA LEU A 108 1.01 3.97 -14.17
C LEU A 108 0.34 4.49 -15.43
N GLY A 109 -0.56 5.45 -15.28
CA GLY A 109 -1.19 6.14 -16.41
C GLY A 109 -0.31 7.25 -16.98
N ALA A 110 -0.56 7.62 -18.23
CA ALA A 110 0.21 8.64 -18.95
C ALA A 110 0.05 10.08 -18.42
N GLY A 111 -0.93 10.33 -17.56
CA GLY A 111 -1.15 11.64 -16.93
C GLY A 111 -0.23 11.95 -15.76
N LEU A 112 0.60 10.99 -15.32
CA LEU A 112 1.50 11.14 -14.17
C LEU A 112 2.92 11.62 -14.55
N THR A 113 3.09 12.14 -15.74
CA THR A 113 4.41 12.54 -16.26
C THR A 113 4.94 13.82 -15.62
N GLY A 114 6.24 13.83 -15.29
CA GLY A 114 7.03 15.02 -14.94
C GLY A 114 7.98 15.44 -16.07
N GLY A 115 8.14 14.59 -17.08
CA GLY A 115 8.91 14.79 -18.31
C GLY A 115 8.38 13.83 -19.38
N PRO A 116 8.92 13.84 -20.62
CA PRO A 116 8.40 12.97 -21.69
C PRO A 116 8.41 11.50 -21.29
N SER A 117 7.22 10.92 -21.10
CA SER A 117 6.98 9.52 -20.69
C SER A 117 7.65 9.08 -19.37
N ILE A 118 8.09 10.02 -18.53
CA ILE A 118 8.74 9.74 -17.24
C ILE A 118 7.81 10.17 -16.10
N LEU A 119 7.62 9.28 -15.12
CA LEU A 119 6.83 9.53 -13.91
C LEU A 119 7.38 10.74 -13.13
N HIS A 120 6.47 11.60 -12.68
CA HIS A 120 6.82 12.74 -11.84
C HIS A 120 7.40 12.29 -10.49
N GLY A 121 8.50 12.88 -10.04
CA GLY A 121 9.16 12.52 -8.77
C GLY A 121 8.23 12.61 -7.55
N GLY A 122 7.36 13.63 -7.52
CA GLY A 122 6.34 13.75 -6.45
C GLY A 122 5.35 12.57 -6.44
N MET A 123 5.00 12.00 -7.62
CA MET A 123 4.17 10.80 -7.67
C MET A 123 4.94 9.57 -7.16
N THR A 124 6.22 9.46 -7.50
CA THR A 124 7.08 8.40 -6.94
C THR A 124 7.12 8.47 -5.41
N MET A 125 7.23 9.68 -4.84
CA MET A 125 7.17 9.88 -3.38
C MET A 125 5.83 9.45 -2.79
N ALA A 126 4.71 9.81 -3.41
CA ALA A 126 3.39 9.40 -2.97
C ALA A 126 3.22 7.86 -3.00
N MET A 127 3.75 7.20 -4.04
CA MET A 127 3.69 5.74 -4.16
C MET A 127 4.51 5.02 -3.10
N VAL A 128 5.73 5.46 -2.79
CA VAL A 128 6.54 4.84 -1.74
C VAL A 128 5.99 5.12 -0.35
N ASP A 129 5.44 6.32 -0.13
CA ASP A 129 4.77 6.67 1.12
C ASP A 129 3.60 5.72 1.39
N GLU A 130 2.70 5.57 0.42
CA GLU A 130 1.55 4.67 0.52
C GLU A 130 1.96 3.19 0.67
N ALA A 131 2.98 2.74 -0.09
CA ALA A 131 3.48 1.37 0.01
C ALA A 131 4.09 1.07 1.40
N MET A 132 4.74 2.05 2.03
CA MET A 132 5.25 1.91 3.40
C MET A 132 4.13 1.96 4.44
N GLY A 133 3.14 2.84 4.25
CA GLY A 133 1.93 2.91 5.07
C GLY A 133 1.15 1.59 5.07
N SER A 134 1.19 0.84 3.97
CA SER A 134 0.51 -0.46 3.85
C SER A 134 0.87 -1.44 4.96
N LEU A 135 2.12 -1.46 5.42
CA LEU A 135 2.54 -2.33 6.53
C LEU A 135 1.83 -1.99 7.84
N ILE A 136 1.61 -0.70 8.10
CA ILE A 136 0.91 -0.24 9.29
C ILE A 136 -0.58 -0.59 9.17
N GLU A 137 -1.17 -0.33 8.00
CA GLU A 137 -2.58 -0.64 7.73
C GLU A 137 -2.89 -2.13 7.83
N ILE A 138 -2.06 -2.99 7.22
CA ILE A 138 -2.22 -4.45 7.27
C ILE A 138 -2.15 -4.92 8.72
N ASN A 139 -1.14 -4.49 9.49
CA ASN A 139 -1.01 -4.88 10.90
C ASN A 139 -2.17 -4.37 11.75
N SER A 140 -2.66 -3.15 11.50
CA SER A 140 -3.86 -2.62 12.16
C SER A 140 -5.11 -3.42 11.80
N ALA A 141 -5.29 -3.78 10.52
CA ALA A 141 -6.42 -4.59 10.04
C ALA A 141 -6.43 -6.01 10.65
N LEU A 142 -5.25 -6.57 10.88
CA LEU A 142 -5.06 -7.88 11.51
C LEU A 142 -5.10 -7.81 13.05
N GLY A 143 -5.36 -6.64 13.66
CA GLY A 143 -5.46 -6.47 15.09
C GLY A 143 -4.16 -6.72 15.85
N LYS A 144 -3.01 -6.31 15.27
CA LYS A 144 -1.70 -6.52 15.89
C LYS A 144 -1.49 -5.66 17.12
N ASP A 145 -0.76 -6.23 18.09
CA ASP A 145 -0.40 -5.54 19.32
C ASP A 145 0.59 -4.40 19.07
N GLY A 146 0.48 -3.36 19.90
CA GLY A 146 1.41 -2.25 19.93
C GLY A 146 0.79 -0.89 19.64
N ALA A 147 1.37 0.15 20.21
CA ALA A 147 0.90 1.53 20.07
C ALA A 147 1.03 2.08 18.64
N ALA A 148 1.82 1.42 17.80
CA ALA A 148 1.99 1.79 16.40
C ALA A 148 0.78 1.41 15.51
N PHE A 149 -0.03 0.42 15.94
CA PHE A 149 -1.13 -0.15 15.14
C PHE A 149 -2.52 0.14 15.70
N GLY A 150 -2.60 0.70 16.91
CA GLY A 150 -3.87 1.01 17.59
C GLY A 150 -4.49 2.35 17.24
N SER A 151 -3.83 3.16 16.43
CA SER A 151 -4.31 4.49 16.01
C SER A 151 -3.74 4.84 14.62
N MET A 152 -4.27 5.92 14.02
CA MET A 152 -3.76 6.41 12.74
C MET A 152 -2.28 6.78 12.87
N SER A 153 -1.48 6.38 11.90
CA SER A 153 -0.08 6.77 11.77
C SER A 153 0.08 7.79 10.66
N VAL A 154 1.05 8.69 10.84
CA VAL A 154 1.41 9.71 9.86
C VAL A 154 2.90 9.61 9.54
N THR A 155 3.26 9.97 8.33
CA THR A 155 4.66 10.06 7.90
C THR A 155 5.35 11.18 8.66
N GLY A 156 6.37 10.85 9.45
CA GLY A 156 7.17 11.81 10.22
C GLY A 156 8.43 12.27 9.47
N ALA A 157 9.02 11.36 8.68
CA ALA A 157 10.16 11.66 7.82
C ALA A 157 10.20 10.68 6.65
N LEU A 158 10.70 11.15 5.50
CA LEU A 158 10.86 10.37 4.28
C LEU A 158 12.13 10.81 3.56
N ASP A 159 13.04 9.86 3.31
CA ASP A 159 14.26 10.05 2.52
C ASP A 159 14.19 9.14 1.30
N ILE A 160 14.16 9.74 0.09
CA ILE A 160 14.06 9.01 -1.17
C ILE A 160 15.28 9.25 -2.06
N ARG A 161 15.73 8.19 -2.74
CA ARG A 161 16.73 8.24 -3.81
C ARG A 161 16.12 7.76 -5.10
N PHE A 162 16.12 8.61 -6.10
CA PHE A 162 15.74 8.30 -7.48
C PHE A 162 16.96 7.72 -8.19
N LEU A 163 16.90 6.46 -8.61
CA LEU A 163 18.03 5.76 -9.20
C LEU A 163 17.94 5.71 -10.71
N ARG A 164 16.72 5.54 -11.25
CA ARG A 164 16.43 5.47 -12.68
C ARG A 164 15.09 6.15 -13.00
N PRO A 165 14.92 6.67 -14.22
CA PRO A 165 13.61 7.13 -14.69
C PRO A 165 12.59 5.99 -14.63
N ILE A 166 11.38 6.29 -14.16
CA ILE A 166 10.25 5.35 -14.15
C ILE A 166 9.38 5.66 -15.37
N PRO A 167 9.22 4.75 -16.34
CA PRO A 167 8.34 4.98 -17.49
C PRO A 167 6.87 5.00 -17.06
N THR A 168 6.08 5.95 -17.60
CA THR A 168 4.61 5.89 -17.51
C THR A 168 4.03 4.92 -18.52
N GLY A 169 2.81 4.45 -18.30
CA GLY A 169 2.19 3.42 -19.16
C GLY A 169 2.59 1.98 -18.79
N THR A 170 3.43 1.79 -17.76
CA THR A 170 3.92 0.49 -17.30
C THR A 170 3.38 0.15 -15.92
N ALA A 171 3.55 -1.10 -15.51
CA ALA A 171 3.33 -1.50 -14.12
C ALA A 171 4.68 -1.52 -13.36
N VAL A 172 4.64 -1.19 -12.07
CA VAL A 172 5.78 -1.30 -11.15
C VAL A 172 5.35 -1.95 -9.84
N VAL A 173 6.30 -2.49 -9.10
CA VAL A 173 6.10 -2.99 -7.73
C VAL A 173 6.91 -2.18 -6.74
N ALA A 174 6.25 -1.65 -5.71
CA ALA A 174 6.88 -1.07 -4.54
C ALA A 174 6.84 -2.11 -3.42
N THR A 175 7.99 -2.51 -2.90
CA THR A 175 8.08 -3.44 -1.77
C THR A 175 8.60 -2.71 -0.55
N ALA A 176 7.87 -2.82 0.56
CA ALA A 176 8.20 -2.22 1.84
C ALA A 176 8.60 -3.28 2.87
N TRP A 177 9.57 -2.93 3.72
CA TRP A 177 10.03 -3.77 4.84
C TRP A 177 10.05 -2.96 6.12
N MET A 178 9.48 -3.53 7.17
CA MET A 178 9.53 -2.98 8.52
C MET A 178 10.91 -3.26 9.12
N GLU A 179 11.64 -2.21 9.48
CA GLU A 179 12.98 -2.31 10.07
C GLU A 179 12.97 -2.29 11.60
N GLY A 180 11.91 -1.73 12.18
CA GLY A 180 11.73 -1.72 13.63
C GLY A 180 10.53 -0.92 14.08
N VAL A 181 10.04 -1.28 15.28
CA VAL A 181 8.95 -0.58 15.97
C VAL A 181 9.43 -0.20 17.35
N GLU A 182 9.35 1.07 17.70
CA GLU A 182 9.72 1.62 19.01
C GLU A 182 8.58 2.49 19.54
N GLY A 183 7.78 1.93 20.45
CA GLY A 183 6.59 2.58 20.99
C GLY A 183 5.61 2.94 19.88
N ARG A 184 5.49 4.24 19.55
CA ARG A 184 4.60 4.74 18.48
C ARG A 184 5.31 4.98 17.16
N LYS A 185 6.62 4.73 17.08
CA LYS A 185 7.41 4.96 15.86
C LYS A 185 7.65 3.65 15.15
N THR A 186 7.46 3.65 13.82
CA THR A 186 7.79 2.54 12.93
C THR A 186 8.78 3.02 11.89
N ARG A 187 9.91 2.33 11.76
CA ARG A 187 10.89 2.55 10.69
C ARG A 187 10.61 1.56 9.57
N VAL A 188 10.54 2.09 8.36
CA VAL A 188 10.22 1.30 7.15
C VAL A 188 11.16 1.71 6.03
N ARG A 189 11.63 0.75 5.26
CA ARG A 189 12.29 0.99 3.97
C ARG A 189 11.43 0.50 2.83
N CYS A 190 11.62 1.05 1.63
CA CYS A 190 10.89 0.68 0.43
C CYS A 190 11.78 0.74 -0.80
N GLU A 191 11.52 -0.13 -1.77
CA GLU A 191 12.14 -0.12 -3.10
C GLU A 191 11.06 -0.20 -4.16
N ILE A 192 11.21 0.55 -5.26
CA ILE A 192 10.40 0.38 -6.47
C ILE A 192 11.22 -0.37 -7.50
N ARG A 193 10.64 -1.41 -8.09
CA ARG A 193 11.23 -2.20 -9.16
C ARG A 193 10.29 -2.33 -10.37
N ASP A 194 10.90 -2.50 -11.54
CA ASP A 194 10.20 -2.78 -12.79
C ASP A 194 10.03 -4.29 -13.07
N GLU A 195 9.54 -4.62 -14.26
CA GLU A 195 9.34 -6.00 -14.73
C GLU A 195 10.63 -6.81 -14.87
N HIS A 196 11.78 -6.16 -15.00
CA HIS A 196 13.10 -6.80 -15.08
C HIS A 196 13.77 -6.96 -13.72
N GLY A 197 13.12 -6.50 -12.65
CA GLY A 197 13.67 -6.47 -11.30
C GLY A 197 14.68 -5.33 -11.07
N GLU A 198 14.81 -4.39 -12.00
CA GLU A 198 15.68 -3.23 -11.88
C GLU A 198 15.16 -2.28 -10.80
N GLU A 199 16.02 -1.86 -9.90
CA GLU A 199 15.68 -0.90 -8.86
C GLU A 199 15.63 0.52 -9.41
N LEU A 200 14.44 1.13 -9.35
CA LEU A 200 14.16 2.45 -9.90
C LEU A 200 14.24 3.56 -8.85
N ALA A 201 13.83 3.24 -7.62
CA ALA A 201 13.90 4.15 -6.47
C ALA A 201 14.01 3.35 -5.18
N ARG A 202 14.59 3.96 -4.14
CA ARG A 202 14.60 3.44 -2.77
C ARG A 202 14.26 4.54 -1.79
N CYS A 203 13.65 4.15 -0.68
CA CYS A 203 13.21 5.08 0.34
C CYS A 203 13.37 4.48 1.73
N SER A 204 13.64 5.33 2.70
CA SER A 204 13.49 5.04 4.13
C SER A 204 12.57 6.08 4.77
N SER A 205 11.79 5.65 5.75
CA SER A 205 10.84 6.53 6.43
C SER A 205 10.71 6.21 7.91
N THR A 206 10.23 7.19 8.66
CA THR A 206 9.77 7.03 10.04
C THR A 206 8.30 7.45 10.10
N TRP A 207 7.46 6.53 10.54
CA TRP A 207 6.05 6.74 10.78
C TRP A 207 5.78 6.94 12.27
N VAL A 208 4.78 7.73 12.61
CA VAL A 208 4.44 8.03 14.00
C VAL A 208 2.94 7.86 14.21
N ALA A 209 2.56 6.91 15.05
CA ALA A 209 1.17 6.76 15.47
C ALA A 209 0.73 7.98 16.28
N THR A 210 -0.44 8.54 15.95
CA THR A 210 -0.97 9.74 16.62
C THR A 210 -1.42 9.43 18.06
N LYS A 211 -1.44 10.45 18.92
CA LYS A 211 -1.98 10.31 20.27
C LYS A 211 -3.51 10.41 20.31
N ALA A 212 -4.07 11.10 19.31
CA ALA A 212 -5.50 11.31 19.21
C ALA A 212 -6.13 10.19 18.38
N LYS A 213 -7.30 9.72 18.81
CA LYS A 213 -8.22 8.97 17.94
C LYS A 213 -8.97 10.04 17.13
N PHE A 214 -8.74 10.09 15.81
CA PHE A 214 -9.47 10.95 14.90
C PHE A 214 -10.85 10.39 14.62
#